data_9b257b030d820970b35dd096c1e20da2
#
_entry.id   9b257b030d820970b35dd096c1e20da2
#
_cell.length_a   1.000
_cell.length_b   1.000
_cell.length_c   1.000
_cell.angle_alpha   90.00
_cell.angle_beta   90.00
_cell.angle_gamma   90.00
#
_symmetry.space_group_name_H-M   'P 1'
#
loop_
_entity.id
_entity.type
_entity.pdbx_description
1 polymer ?
#
loop_
_entity_poly.entity_id
_entity_poly.type
_entity_poly.pdbx_seq_one_letter_code
_entity_poly.pdbx_strand_id
1 'polypeptide(L)'
;MYQYHESRTKKVSSGTGGSRTKFRDKKLVHIGGRFTATKVAEKEVKLVSRTRGGNSKVKLKKASSVNVLTKAGMKKAKILGVMESHRPDFARENIITRGAILKTDIGKVKVTNRVGQDGIVNGVLIE
;
A
#
# COMPACT_ATOMS: atom_id res chain seq x y z
N MET A 1 -9.92 8.90 -10.68
CA MET A 1 -9.63 8.02 -11.85
C MET A 1 -9.85 6.56 -11.42
N TYR A 2 -10.58 5.79 -12.20
CA TYR A 2 -10.75 4.36 -11.94
C TYR A 2 -9.51 3.59 -12.40
N GLN A 3 -9.05 2.66 -11.59
CA GLN A 3 -7.95 1.78 -11.94
C GLN A 3 -8.53 0.47 -12.46
N TYR A 4 -8.22 0.14 -13.71
CA TYR A 4 -8.60 -1.12 -14.32
C TYR A 4 -7.46 -2.13 -14.18
N HIS A 5 -7.80 -3.33 -13.71
CA HIS A 5 -6.87 -4.46 -13.64
C HIS A 5 -7.13 -5.36 -14.84
N GLU A 6 -6.08 -5.77 -15.49
CA GLU A 6 -6.19 -6.72 -16.60
C GLU A 6 -6.81 -8.03 -16.15
N SER A 7 -7.70 -8.58 -16.98
CA SER A 7 -8.12 -9.97 -16.81
C SER A 7 -6.93 -10.89 -16.99
N ARG A 8 -6.92 -12.01 -16.29
CA ARG A 8 -5.89 -13.04 -16.48
C ARG A 8 -5.88 -13.48 -17.95
N THR A 9 -4.88 -13.06 -18.71
CA THR A 9 -4.56 -13.57 -20.02
C THR A 9 -3.78 -14.88 -19.86
N LYS A 10 -4.48 -15.97 -19.56
CA LYS A 10 -3.85 -17.30 -19.60
C LYS A 10 -3.83 -17.79 -21.04
N LYS A 11 -2.79 -18.55 -21.40
CA LYS A 11 -2.77 -19.34 -22.62
C LYS A 11 -4.04 -20.18 -22.72
N VAL A 12 -4.64 -20.23 -23.90
CA VAL A 12 -5.88 -20.97 -24.14
C VAL A 12 -5.60 -22.48 -24.11
N SER A 13 -4.46 -22.90 -24.64
CA SER A 13 -3.98 -24.28 -24.59
C SER A 13 -2.48 -24.36 -24.42
N SER A 14 -2.00 -25.43 -23.81
CA SER A 14 -0.57 -25.70 -23.68
C SER A 14 0.08 -26.11 -25.01
N GLY A 15 -0.70 -26.65 -25.96
CA GLY A 15 -0.20 -27.13 -27.25
C GLY A 15 0.09 -26.00 -28.23
N THR A 16 -0.88 -25.16 -28.50
CA THR A 16 -0.74 -24.04 -29.46
C THR A 16 -0.03 -22.81 -28.92
N GLY A 17 0.03 -22.65 -27.61
CA GLY A 17 0.56 -21.45 -26.99
C GLY A 17 -0.26 -20.19 -27.27
N GLY A 18 -1.45 -20.30 -27.87
CA GLY A 18 -2.32 -19.20 -28.21
C GLY A 18 -2.73 -18.40 -26.98
N SER A 19 -2.79 -17.07 -27.11
CA SER A 19 -3.28 -16.18 -26.07
C SER A 19 -4.76 -15.82 -26.32
N ARG A 20 -5.50 -15.67 -25.22
CA ARG A 20 -6.89 -15.23 -25.31
C ARG A 20 -6.92 -13.74 -25.65
N THR A 21 -7.53 -13.39 -26.79
CA THR A 21 -7.83 -12.01 -27.15
C THR A 21 -8.94 -11.45 -26.27
N LYS A 22 -8.77 -10.25 -25.77
CA LYS A 22 -9.78 -9.57 -24.97
C LYS A 22 -10.88 -9.02 -25.90
N PHE A 23 -12.14 -9.26 -25.53
CA PHE A 23 -13.26 -8.64 -26.24
C PHE A 23 -13.29 -7.12 -26.03
N ARG A 24 -13.01 -6.67 -24.81
CA ARG A 24 -12.82 -5.26 -24.46
C ARG A 24 -11.99 -5.12 -23.18
N ASP A 25 -11.20 -4.06 -23.08
CA ASP A 25 -10.26 -3.86 -21.98
C ASP A 25 -10.91 -3.30 -20.71
N LYS A 26 -11.82 -2.34 -20.85
CA LYS A 26 -12.41 -1.60 -19.73
C LYS A 26 -13.78 -2.13 -19.37
N LYS A 27 -13.85 -3.20 -18.59
CA LYS A 27 -15.10 -3.74 -18.02
C LYS A 27 -15.26 -3.32 -16.57
N LEU A 28 -16.50 -3.13 -16.13
CA LEU A 28 -16.83 -2.82 -14.72
C LEU A 28 -16.27 -3.88 -13.77
N VAL A 29 -16.25 -5.15 -14.17
CA VAL A 29 -15.67 -6.25 -13.37
C VAL A 29 -14.16 -6.11 -13.13
N HIS A 30 -13.44 -5.37 -13.98
CA HIS A 30 -12.01 -5.13 -13.86
C HIS A 30 -11.68 -3.89 -13.02
N ILE A 31 -12.67 -3.13 -12.59
CA ILE A 31 -12.43 -1.96 -11.74
C ILE A 31 -11.99 -2.43 -10.37
N GLY A 32 -10.80 -1.98 -9.97
CA GLY A 32 -10.25 -2.18 -8.64
C GLY A 32 -10.66 -1.09 -7.67
N GLY A 33 -10.41 -1.32 -6.38
CA GLY A 33 -10.56 -0.29 -5.36
C GLY A 33 -9.64 0.90 -5.62
N ARG A 34 -10.09 2.10 -5.25
CA ARG A 34 -9.25 3.31 -5.34
C ARG A 34 -8.00 3.18 -4.48
N PHE A 35 -6.91 3.78 -4.93
CA PHE A 35 -5.68 3.88 -4.16
C PHE A 35 -5.97 4.57 -2.81
N THR A 36 -5.53 3.94 -1.74
CA THR A 36 -5.61 4.53 -0.41
C THR A 36 -4.33 5.34 -0.19
N ALA A 37 -4.42 6.65 -0.36
CA ALA A 37 -3.33 7.56 -0.04
C ALA A 37 -3.28 7.71 1.48
N THR A 38 -2.44 6.92 2.16
CA THR A 38 -2.25 7.02 3.60
C THR A 38 -1.41 8.23 3.92
N LYS A 39 -1.98 9.23 4.57
CA LYS A 39 -1.28 10.47 4.95
C LYS A 39 -0.82 10.42 6.41
N VAL A 40 0.27 11.11 6.70
CA VAL A 40 0.73 11.36 8.06
C VAL A 40 -0.25 12.28 8.78
N ALA A 41 -0.66 11.93 9.99
CA ALA A 41 -1.54 12.75 10.83
C ALA A 41 -1.34 12.39 12.31
N GLU A 42 -1.85 13.23 13.20
CA GLU A 42 -1.77 13.00 14.65
C GLU A 42 -2.62 11.82 15.13
N LYS A 43 -3.78 11.61 14.50
CA LYS A 43 -4.70 10.51 14.85
C LYS A 43 -4.76 9.48 13.72
N GLU A 44 -4.76 8.21 14.10
CA GLU A 44 -4.97 7.11 13.14
C GLU A 44 -6.44 7.05 12.69
N VAL A 45 -6.63 6.89 11.38
CA VAL A 45 -7.96 6.65 10.78
C VAL A 45 -7.88 5.40 9.92
N LYS A 46 -8.66 4.38 10.31
CA LYS A 46 -8.79 3.11 9.60
C LYS A 46 -10.15 3.02 8.91
N LEU A 47 -10.17 2.47 7.72
CA LEU A 47 -11.37 2.18 6.96
C LEU A 47 -11.48 0.68 6.76
N VAL A 48 -12.60 0.11 7.17
CA VAL A 48 -12.92 -1.30 6.89
C VAL A 48 -13.67 -1.36 5.57
N SER A 49 -13.13 -2.11 4.62
CA SER A 49 -13.71 -2.29 3.27
C SER A 49 -14.07 -3.75 3.07
N ARG A 50 -15.34 -4.00 2.73
CA ARG A 50 -15.80 -5.33 2.33
C ARG A 50 -15.14 -5.72 1.00
N THR A 51 -14.67 -6.94 0.91
CA THR A 51 -14.09 -7.52 -0.31
C THR A 51 -14.97 -8.62 -0.87
N ARG A 52 -14.69 -9.03 -2.12
CA ARG A 52 -15.39 -10.16 -2.75
C ARG A 52 -15.19 -11.44 -1.92
N GLY A 53 -16.21 -12.26 -1.80
CA GLY A 53 -16.19 -13.47 -0.99
C GLY A 53 -16.55 -13.25 0.50
N GLY A 54 -17.08 -12.09 0.87
CA GLY A 54 -17.54 -11.79 2.23
C GLY A 54 -16.43 -11.41 3.22
N ASN A 55 -15.17 -11.35 2.76
CA ASN A 55 -14.04 -10.93 3.59
C ASN A 55 -13.98 -9.41 3.76
N SER A 56 -13.21 -8.94 4.73
CA SER A 56 -12.95 -7.52 4.95
C SER A 56 -11.46 -7.21 4.89
N LYS A 57 -11.12 -6.00 4.46
CA LYS A 57 -9.76 -5.45 4.51
C LYS A 57 -9.76 -4.15 5.28
N VAL A 58 -8.77 -4.01 6.16
CA VAL A 58 -8.54 -2.76 6.89
C VAL A 58 -7.56 -1.91 6.08
N LYS A 59 -7.98 -0.70 5.73
CA LYS A 59 -7.15 0.29 5.02
C LYS A 59 -6.80 1.42 5.97
N LEU A 60 -5.54 1.76 6.07
CA LEU A 60 -5.10 2.90 6.85
C LEU A 60 -5.19 4.17 6.00
N LYS A 61 -6.04 5.12 6.38
CA LYS A 61 -6.20 6.40 5.69
C LYS A 61 -5.28 7.49 6.27
N LYS A 62 -5.10 7.47 7.59
CA LYS A 62 -4.18 8.37 8.29
C LYS A 62 -3.36 7.56 9.28
N ALA A 63 -2.06 7.83 9.36
CA ALA A 63 -1.12 7.17 10.25
C ALA A 63 -0.42 8.18 11.15
N SER A 64 -0.30 7.84 12.43
CA SER A 64 0.46 8.62 13.42
C SER A 64 1.72 7.91 13.88
N SER A 65 1.72 6.59 13.84
CA SER A 65 2.78 5.75 14.40
C SER A 65 3.19 4.63 13.44
N VAL A 66 4.41 4.15 13.62
CA VAL A 66 5.00 3.03 12.89
C VAL A 66 5.60 2.03 13.87
N ASN A 67 5.44 0.74 13.61
CA ASN A 67 6.12 -0.33 14.32
C ASN A 67 7.48 -0.54 13.66
N VAL A 68 8.55 -0.27 14.38
CA VAL A 68 9.92 -0.31 13.88
C VAL A 68 10.62 -1.54 14.41
N LEU A 69 11.16 -2.34 13.50
CA LEU A 69 12.09 -3.41 13.85
C LEU A 69 13.48 -2.82 14.04
N THR A 70 14.00 -2.91 15.26
CA THR A 70 15.37 -2.54 15.64
C THR A 70 16.15 -3.78 16.04
N LYS A 71 17.48 -3.68 16.12
CA LYS A 71 18.36 -4.80 16.59
C LYS A 71 17.97 -5.31 18.00
N ALA A 72 17.41 -4.42 18.83
CA ALA A 72 16.97 -4.73 20.20
C ALA A 72 15.51 -5.20 20.30
N GLY A 73 14.78 -5.33 19.17
CA GLY A 73 13.39 -5.74 19.13
C GLY A 73 12.47 -4.72 18.46
N MET A 74 11.15 -4.95 18.59
CA MET A 74 10.13 -4.07 18.02
C MET A 74 9.83 -2.88 18.93
N LYS A 75 9.83 -1.67 18.36
CA LYS A 75 9.47 -0.43 19.05
C LYS A 75 8.41 0.33 18.25
N LYS A 76 7.49 0.99 18.94
CA LYS A 76 6.53 1.89 18.32
C LYS A 76 7.11 3.31 18.29
N ALA A 77 7.17 3.92 17.11
CA ALA A 77 7.72 5.24 16.88
C ALA A 77 6.66 6.19 16.33
N LYS A 78 6.77 7.48 16.63
CA LYS A 78 5.91 8.52 16.04
C LYS A 78 6.45 8.92 14.67
N ILE A 79 5.55 9.05 13.69
CA ILE A 79 5.88 9.48 12.33
C ILE A 79 5.88 11.02 12.31
N LEU A 80 6.99 11.62 11.89
CA LEU A 80 7.13 13.06 11.72
C LEU A 80 6.85 13.50 10.28
N GLY A 81 7.20 12.67 9.29
CA GLY A 81 6.98 12.95 7.88
C GLY A 81 7.57 11.88 6.97
N VAL A 82 7.38 12.05 5.67
CA VAL A 82 7.94 11.18 4.62
C VAL A 82 9.13 11.89 3.99
N MET A 83 10.30 11.27 3.99
CA MET A 83 11.51 11.82 3.38
C MET A 83 11.61 11.45 1.91
N GLU A 84 11.44 10.17 1.61
CA GLU A 84 11.59 9.61 0.28
C GLU A 84 10.47 8.64 -0.05
N SER A 85 10.05 8.60 -1.29
CA SER A 85 9.08 7.65 -1.83
C SER A 85 9.43 7.33 -3.28
N HIS A 86 8.84 6.28 -3.85
CA HIS A 86 9.02 5.93 -5.26
C HIS A 86 8.52 7.02 -6.24
N ARG A 87 7.71 7.96 -5.76
CA ARG A 87 7.28 9.17 -6.48
C ARG A 87 7.58 10.40 -5.63
N PRO A 88 8.21 11.44 -6.19
CA PRO A 88 8.51 12.66 -5.45
C PRO A 88 7.24 13.37 -4.94
N ASP A 89 6.14 13.29 -5.69
CA ASP A 89 4.84 13.86 -5.28
C ASP A 89 4.33 13.24 -3.97
N PHE A 90 4.52 11.94 -3.77
CA PHE A 90 4.08 11.26 -2.56
C PHE A 90 4.87 11.69 -1.32
N ALA A 91 6.17 11.95 -1.47
CA ALA A 91 6.97 12.50 -0.39
C ALA A 91 6.50 13.92 -0.02
N ARG A 92 6.27 14.76 -1.02
CA ARG A 92 5.77 16.13 -0.84
C ARG A 92 4.40 16.19 -0.16
N GLU A 93 3.50 15.25 -0.49
CA GLU A 93 2.17 15.14 0.11
C GLU A 93 2.12 14.34 1.42
N ASN A 94 3.26 13.88 1.93
CA ASN A 94 3.37 12.99 3.09
C ASN A 94 2.52 11.70 2.97
N ILE A 95 2.51 11.11 1.77
CA ILE A 95 1.83 9.84 1.51
C ILE A 95 2.79 8.69 1.78
N ILE A 96 2.37 7.79 2.67
CA ILE A 96 3.13 6.61 3.07
C ILE A 96 2.82 5.47 2.10
N THR A 97 3.86 4.94 1.46
CA THR A 97 3.77 3.77 0.58
C THR A 97 4.80 2.73 0.98
N ARG A 98 4.65 1.51 0.47
CA ARG A 98 5.66 0.47 0.67
C ARG A 98 7.00 0.93 0.09
N GLY A 99 8.08 0.76 0.86
CA GLY A 99 9.43 1.18 0.47
C GLY A 99 9.74 2.65 0.74
N ALA A 100 8.77 3.46 1.18
CA ALA A 100 9.01 4.84 1.57
C ALA A 100 9.92 4.93 2.79
N ILE A 101 10.72 5.98 2.86
CA ILE A 101 11.59 6.31 4.01
C ILE A 101 10.89 7.38 4.83
N LEU A 102 10.58 7.02 6.08
CA LEU A 102 9.92 7.90 7.05
C LEU A 102 10.94 8.53 7.98
N LYS A 103 10.70 9.78 8.33
CA LYS A 103 11.34 10.44 9.46
C LYS A 103 10.52 10.15 10.72
N THR A 104 11.15 9.54 11.72
CA THR A 104 10.53 9.21 13.00
C THR A 104 11.35 9.77 14.16
N ASP A 105 10.80 9.70 15.36
CA ASP A 105 11.48 10.08 16.60
C ASP A 105 12.71 9.22 16.92
N ILE A 106 12.76 7.96 16.42
CA ILE A 106 13.86 7.01 16.64
C ILE A 106 14.93 7.12 15.53
N GLY A 107 14.57 7.62 14.33
CA GLY A 107 15.48 7.71 13.19
C GLY A 107 14.77 7.50 11.85
N LYS A 108 15.53 7.14 10.81
CA LYS A 108 14.99 6.85 9.48
C LYS A 108 14.47 5.43 9.42
N VAL A 109 13.24 5.26 8.95
CA VAL A 109 12.55 3.96 8.90
C VAL A 109 12.06 3.68 7.49
N LYS A 110 12.43 2.53 6.93
CA LYS A 110 11.90 2.05 5.64
C LYS A 110 10.65 1.21 5.85
N VAL A 111 9.57 1.60 5.20
CA VAL A 111 8.29 0.88 5.25
C VAL A 111 8.39 -0.44 4.48
N THR A 112 7.99 -1.53 5.11
CA THR A 112 8.07 -2.88 4.53
C THR A 112 6.75 -3.41 4.02
N ASN A 113 5.63 -3.00 4.63
CA ASN A 113 4.30 -3.52 4.33
C ASN A 113 3.47 -2.59 3.43
N ARG A 114 2.30 -3.07 3.02
CA ARG A 114 1.32 -2.30 2.24
C ARG A 114 0.32 -1.63 3.17
N VAL A 115 0.60 -0.41 3.56
CA VAL A 115 -0.15 0.36 4.56
C VAL A 115 -1.65 0.47 4.23
N GLY A 116 -1.97 0.67 2.95
CA GLY A 116 -3.35 0.78 2.48
C GLY A 116 -4.13 -0.53 2.41
N GLN A 117 -3.51 -1.68 2.75
CA GLN A 117 -4.16 -3.00 2.78
C GLN A 117 -4.09 -3.67 4.13
N ASP A 118 -3.03 -3.40 4.91
CA ASP A 118 -2.77 -4.07 6.18
C ASP A 118 -3.30 -3.29 7.38
N GLY A 119 -3.60 -2.00 7.19
CA GLY A 119 -4.16 -1.15 8.23
C GLY A 119 -3.20 -0.73 9.33
N ILE A 120 -1.91 -1.01 9.16
CA ILE A 120 -0.81 -0.65 10.07
C ILE A 120 0.42 -0.23 9.27
N VAL A 121 1.35 0.47 9.92
CA VAL A 121 2.65 0.80 9.34
C VAL A 121 3.73 -0.01 10.04
N ASN A 122 4.44 -0.84 9.29
CA ASN A 122 5.59 -1.59 9.77
C ASN A 122 6.83 -1.18 8.98
N GLY A 123 7.95 -1.10 9.66
CA GLY A 123 9.19 -0.71 9.03
C GLY A 123 10.43 -1.24 9.74
N VAL A 124 11.56 -1.07 9.08
CA VAL A 124 12.89 -1.43 9.59
C VAL A 124 13.71 -0.15 9.71
N LEU A 125 14.43 0.00 10.81
CA LEU A 125 15.34 1.11 11.02
C LEU A 125 16.48 1.05 9.98
N ILE A 126 16.74 2.18 9.34
CA ILE A 126 17.90 2.38 8.46
C ILE A 126 18.90 3.23 9.24
N GLU A 127 20.10 2.74 9.32
CA GLU A 127 21.24 3.48 9.94
C GLU A 127 21.68 4.64 9.07
#